data_3aba305cec45bffe38b0af860e2a3770
#
_entry.id   3aba305cec45bffe38b0af860e2a3770
#
_cell.length_a   1.000
_cell.length_b   1.000
_cell.length_c   1.000
_cell.angle_alpha   90.00
_cell.angle_beta   90.00
_cell.angle_gamma   90.00
#
_symmetry.space_group_name_H-M   'P 1'
#
loop_
_entity.id
_entity.type
_entity.pdbx_description
1 polymer ?
#
loop_
_entity_poly.entity_id
_entity_poly.type
_entity_poly.pdbx_seq_one_letter_code
_entity_poly.pdbx_strand_id
1 'polypeptide(L)'
;MAEAVLAEIEIPDYSGLDYKVADMAEAEFGRKEITIAEQEMPGLMAIRENYAAEQPLKGARITGSLHMTIQTAVLIESLKSLGADIRWASCNIFSTQDHAAAAIAATGVPVFAWKAESLEEYWECTLQALSFPGDGPDLIVDDGGDATLLVHRGFQAEDNPALLDEPTDNHELAIVNAILKRRLERDPQFWHRMS
;
A
#
# COMPACT_ATOMS: atom_id res chain seq x y z
N MET A 1 13.46 23.07 21.66
CA MET A 1 12.26 22.22 21.87
C MET A 1 11.92 21.36 20.66
N ALA A 2 12.41 21.67 19.46
CA ALA A 2 12.25 20.82 18.28
C ALA A 2 13.10 19.53 18.30
N GLU A 3 14.24 19.53 18.97
CA GLU A 3 15.11 18.33 19.09
C GLU A 3 14.54 17.20 19.97
N ALA A 4 13.55 17.49 20.81
CA ALA A 4 12.99 16.47 21.72
C ALA A 4 11.88 15.60 21.07
N VAL A 5 11.31 16.02 19.93
CA VAL A 5 10.21 15.29 19.26
C VAL A 5 10.75 14.21 18.31
N LEU A 6 11.97 14.35 17.81
CA LEU A 6 12.55 13.39 16.86
C LEU A 6 13.20 12.16 17.54
N ALA A 7 13.28 12.12 18.87
CA ALA A 7 14.04 11.09 19.59
C ALA A 7 13.29 9.75 19.80
N GLU A 8 12.01 9.64 19.47
CA GLU A 8 11.19 8.46 19.80
C GLU A 8 10.23 8.00 18.66
N ILE A 9 10.54 8.30 17.38
CA ILE A 9 9.75 7.74 16.29
C ILE A 9 10.24 6.31 16.04
N GLU A 10 9.52 5.33 16.55
CA GLU A 10 9.78 3.91 16.31
C GLU A 10 8.92 3.43 15.13
N ILE A 11 9.56 3.27 13.97
CA ILE A 11 8.89 2.78 12.76
C ILE A 11 8.98 1.27 12.72
N PRO A 12 7.84 0.55 12.66
CA PRO A 12 7.84 -0.89 12.48
C PRO A 12 8.51 -1.29 11.16
N ASP A 13 8.94 -2.53 11.06
CA ASP A 13 9.53 -3.08 9.85
C ASP A 13 8.71 -4.27 9.35
N TYR A 14 8.02 -4.08 8.25
CA TYR A 14 7.23 -5.13 7.60
C TYR A 14 7.89 -5.66 6.32
N SER A 15 9.15 -5.29 6.06
CA SER A 15 9.91 -5.79 4.91
C SER A 15 10.04 -7.31 4.95
N GLY A 16 9.78 -7.97 3.81
CA GLY A 16 9.84 -9.43 3.72
C GLY A 16 8.58 -10.18 4.19
N LEU A 17 7.55 -9.46 4.67
CA LEU A 17 6.25 -10.07 4.90
C LEU A 17 5.46 -10.16 3.59
N ASP A 18 4.73 -11.26 3.42
CA ASP A 18 3.80 -11.42 2.29
C ASP A 18 2.57 -10.52 2.45
N TYR A 19 2.15 -10.27 3.68
CA TYR A 19 1.04 -9.38 4.04
C TYR A 19 1.12 -8.95 5.51
N LYS A 20 0.36 -7.92 5.88
CA LYS A 20 0.11 -7.54 7.27
C LYS A 20 -1.33 -7.03 7.41
N VAL A 21 -2.15 -7.80 8.12
CA VAL A 21 -3.58 -7.50 8.40
C VAL A 21 -3.87 -7.73 9.89
N ALA A 22 -5.02 -7.28 10.37
CA ALA A 22 -5.39 -7.41 11.78
C ALA A 22 -5.52 -8.87 12.23
N ASP A 23 -6.39 -9.65 11.58
CA ASP A 23 -6.67 -11.05 11.90
C ASP A 23 -7.09 -11.84 10.65
N MET A 24 -6.31 -12.86 10.31
CA MET A 24 -6.63 -13.75 9.19
C MET A 24 -7.85 -14.65 9.44
N ALA A 25 -8.29 -14.81 10.69
CA ALA A 25 -9.50 -15.58 11.00
C ALA A 25 -10.77 -14.95 10.41
N GLU A 26 -10.74 -13.65 10.09
CA GLU A 26 -11.87 -12.94 9.45
C GLU A 26 -12.00 -13.19 7.94
N ALA A 27 -11.06 -13.88 7.32
CA ALA A 27 -11.02 -14.06 5.86
C ALA A 27 -12.29 -14.73 5.29
N GLU A 28 -12.85 -15.72 5.99
CA GLU A 28 -14.06 -16.40 5.54
C GLU A 28 -15.29 -15.48 5.56
N PHE A 29 -15.42 -14.66 6.60
CA PHE A 29 -16.47 -13.64 6.67
C PHE A 29 -16.29 -12.59 5.56
N GLY A 30 -15.08 -12.07 5.39
CA GLY A 30 -14.75 -11.12 4.33
C GLY A 30 -15.07 -11.65 2.94
N ARG A 31 -14.83 -12.94 2.68
CA ARG A 31 -15.18 -13.59 1.39
C ARG A 31 -16.68 -13.55 1.12
N LYS A 32 -17.51 -13.78 2.14
CA LYS A 32 -18.99 -13.73 1.99
C LYS A 32 -19.45 -12.32 1.65
N GLU A 33 -18.92 -11.32 2.34
CA GLU A 33 -19.24 -9.91 2.10
C GLU A 33 -18.80 -9.44 0.70
N ILE A 34 -17.60 -9.84 0.24
CA ILE A 34 -17.10 -9.54 -1.11
C ILE A 34 -18.01 -10.17 -2.17
N THR A 35 -18.49 -11.39 -1.96
CA THR A 35 -19.41 -12.06 -2.90
C THR A 35 -20.75 -11.33 -3.04
N ILE A 36 -21.22 -10.69 -1.97
CA ILE A 36 -22.41 -9.83 -2.02
C ILE A 36 -22.09 -8.54 -2.78
N ALA A 37 -20.95 -7.90 -2.50
CA ALA A 37 -20.52 -6.67 -3.15
C ALA A 37 -20.33 -6.84 -4.67
N GLU A 38 -19.90 -8.00 -5.15
CA GLU A 38 -19.78 -8.31 -6.57
C GLU A 38 -21.11 -8.10 -7.32
N GLN A 39 -22.25 -8.42 -6.69
CA GLN A 39 -23.57 -8.23 -7.29
C GLN A 39 -23.97 -6.76 -7.40
N GLU A 40 -23.39 -5.91 -6.56
CA GLU A 40 -23.61 -4.46 -6.57
C GLU A 40 -22.68 -3.72 -7.53
N MET A 41 -21.69 -4.43 -8.09
CA MET A 41 -20.63 -3.86 -8.95
C MET A 41 -20.63 -4.48 -10.36
N PRO A 42 -21.76 -4.45 -11.09
CA PRO A 42 -21.91 -5.15 -12.37
C PRO A 42 -20.93 -4.68 -13.43
N GLY A 43 -20.45 -3.42 -13.37
CA GLY A 43 -19.44 -2.91 -14.30
C GLY A 43 -18.10 -3.63 -14.16
N LEU A 44 -17.60 -3.82 -12.94
CA LEU A 44 -16.36 -4.57 -12.70
C LEU A 44 -16.52 -6.05 -13.05
N MET A 45 -17.68 -6.64 -12.73
CA MET A 45 -17.94 -8.04 -13.05
C MET A 45 -17.99 -8.26 -14.57
N ALA A 46 -18.60 -7.34 -15.34
CA ALA A 46 -18.57 -7.38 -16.79
C ALA A 46 -17.15 -7.25 -17.38
N ILE A 47 -16.30 -6.42 -16.78
CA ILE A 47 -14.89 -6.30 -17.17
C ILE A 47 -14.15 -7.63 -16.93
N ARG A 48 -14.35 -8.28 -15.77
CA ARG A 48 -13.76 -9.60 -15.50
C ARG A 48 -14.22 -10.62 -16.55
N GLU A 49 -15.53 -10.71 -16.81
CA GLU A 49 -16.12 -11.67 -17.75
C GLU A 49 -15.56 -11.47 -19.16
N ASN A 50 -15.47 -10.23 -19.62
CA ASN A 50 -15.07 -9.94 -21.00
C ASN A 50 -13.57 -10.04 -21.24
N TYR A 51 -12.71 -9.71 -20.26
CA TYR A 51 -11.28 -9.50 -20.47
C TYR A 51 -10.36 -10.43 -19.67
N ALA A 52 -10.86 -11.20 -18.68
CA ALA A 52 -9.99 -12.07 -17.87
C ALA A 52 -9.22 -13.11 -18.72
N ALA A 53 -9.82 -13.62 -19.79
CA ALA A 53 -9.17 -14.58 -20.68
C ALA A 53 -7.99 -13.96 -21.47
N GLU A 54 -8.07 -12.68 -21.80
CA GLU A 54 -7.05 -11.94 -22.56
C GLU A 54 -5.90 -11.47 -21.66
N GLN A 55 -6.14 -11.34 -20.34
CA GLN A 55 -5.21 -10.82 -19.35
C GLN A 55 -4.48 -9.53 -19.80
N PRO A 56 -5.21 -8.45 -20.11
CA PRO A 56 -4.64 -7.22 -20.66
C PRO A 56 -3.66 -6.51 -19.72
N LEU A 57 -3.69 -6.82 -18.41
CA LEU A 57 -2.78 -6.27 -17.40
C LEU A 57 -1.63 -7.23 -17.05
N LYS A 58 -1.42 -8.29 -17.85
CA LYS A 58 -0.36 -9.26 -17.56
C LYS A 58 1.02 -8.59 -17.54
N GLY A 59 1.69 -8.71 -16.39
CA GLY A 59 3.00 -8.13 -16.14
C GLY A 59 2.96 -6.69 -15.61
N ALA A 60 1.80 -6.05 -15.54
CA ALA A 60 1.67 -4.76 -14.89
C ALA A 60 1.71 -4.92 -13.37
N ARG A 61 2.58 -4.15 -12.71
CA ARG A 61 2.69 -4.05 -11.26
C ARG A 61 1.88 -2.85 -10.80
N ILE A 62 0.87 -3.10 -9.98
CA ILE A 62 -0.08 -2.06 -9.53
C ILE A 62 -0.03 -1.93 -8.03
N THR A 63 0.36 -0.76 -7.54
CA THR A 63 0.18 -0.37 -6.14
C THR A 63 -1.17 0.30 -5.95
N GLY A 64 -1.90 -0.12 -4.91
CA GLY A 64 -3.05 0.61 -4.41
C GLY A 64 -2.75 1.27 -3.08
N SER A 65 -3.07 2.56 -2.98
CA SER A 65 -3.19 3.35 -1.77
C SER A 65 -4.61 3.89 -1.73
N LEU A 66 -5.56 3.01 -1.40
CA LEU A 66 -6.99 3.28 -1.45
C LEU A 66 -7.70 2.49 -0.34
N HIS A 67 -8.78 3.06 0.21
CA HIS A 67 -9.56 2.45 1.30
C HIS A 67 -9.74 0.94 1.12
N MET A 68 -9.24 0.12 2.07
CA MET A 68 -9.33 -1.33 1.98
C MET A 68 -10.71 -1.82 2.46
N THR A 69 -11.70 -1.66 1.60
CA THR A 69 -13.11 -2.06 1.83
C THR A 69 -13.50 -3.27 1.00
N ILE A 70 -14.71 -3.82 1.24
CA ILE A 70 -15.24 -4.93 0.42
C ILE A 70 -15.38 -4.55 -1.06
N GLN A 71 -15.73 -3.30 -1.38
CA GLN A 71 -15.81 -2.83 -2.77
C GLN A 71 -14.42 -2.75 -3.41
N THR A 72 -13.44 -2.26 -2.66
CA THR A 72 -12.04 -2.26 -3.10
C THR A 72 -11.50 -3.68 -3.28
N ALA A 73 -11.91 -4.62 -2.45
CA ALA A 73 -11.57 -6.03 -2.64
C ALA A 73 -12.08 -6.57 -4.00
N VAL A 74 -13.29 -6.20 -4.42
CA VAL A 74 -13.82 -6.54 -5.77
C VAL A 74 -12.95 -5.91 -6.87
N LEU A 75 -12.48 -4.68 -6.69
CA LEU A 75 -11.54 -4.03 -7.62
C LEU A 75 -10.21 -4.79 -7.70
N ILE A 76 -9.60 -5.10 -6.56
CA ILE A 76 -8.32 -5.83 -6.49
C ILE A 76 -8.44 -7.17 -7.22
N GLU A 77 -9.49 -7.95 -6.96
CA GLU A 77 -9.71 -9.22 -7.64
C GLU A 77 -9.99 -9.06 -9.13
N SER A 78 -10.63 -7.96 -9.54
CA SER A 78 -10.80 -7.64 -10.95
C SER A 78 -9.44 -7.40 -11.62
N LEU A 79 -8.61 -6.55 -11.05
CA LEU A 79 -7.26 -6.29 -11.57
C LEU A 79 -6.41 -7.56 -11.63
N LYS A 80 -6.47 -8.39 -10.58
CA LYS A 80 -5.79 -9.69 -10.53
C LYS A 80 -6.28 -10.64 -11.63
N SER A 81 -7.58 -10.72 -11.86
CA SER A 81 -8.16 -11.54 -12.92
C SER A 81 -7.73 -11.11 -14.31
N LEU A 82 -7.43 -9.82 -14.49
CA LEU A 82 -6.89 -9.24 -15.72
C LEU A 82 -5.38 -9.44 -15.87
N GLY A 83 -4.71 -10.06 -14.90
CA GLY A 83 -3.31 -10.45 -14.96
C GLY A 83 -2.33 -9.54 -14.25
N ALA A 84 -2.79 -8.51 -13.53
CA ALA A 84 -1.92 -7.61 -12.78
C ALA A 84 -1.27 -8.31 -11.58
N ASP A 85 -0.04 -7.91 -11.28
CA ASP A 85 0.62 -8.13 -10.00
C ASP A 85 0.31 -6.94 -9.08
N ILE A 86 -0.20 -7.20 -7.88
CA ILE A 86 -0.84 -6.17 -7.06
C ILE A 86 -0.27 -6.18 -5.65
N ARG A 87 -0.04 -4.98 -5.10
CA ARG A 87 0.23 -4.75 -3.68
C ARG A 87 -0.68 -3.63 -3.18
N TRP A 88 -1.18 -3.71 -1.95
CA TRP A 88 -2.21 -2.80 -1.48
C TRP A 88 -1.98 -2.32 -0.05
N ALA A 89 -2.17 -1.02 0.18
CA ALA A 89 -2.32 -0.40 1.49
C ALA A 89 -3.59 0.45 1.53
N SER A 90 -4.04 0.83 2.71
CA SER A 90 -5.14 1.78 2.85
C SER A 90 -4.63 3.22 2.70
N CYS A 91 -5.48 4.15 2.25
CA CYS A 91 -5.20 5.59 2.22
C CYS A 91 -5.71 6.32 3.47
N ASN A 92 -6.10 5.60 4.51
CA ASN A 92 -6.59 6.17 5.76
C ASN A 92 -6.55 5.16 6.90
N ILE A 93 -6.04 5.58 8.06
CA ILE A 93 -5.83 4.74 9.25
C ILE A 93 -7.11 4.15 9.86
N PHE A 94 -8.30 4.65 9.54
CA PHE A 94 -9.57 4.20 10.12
C PHE A 94 -10.51 3.50 9.14
N SER A 95 -10.23 3.55 7.84
CA SER A 95 -11.19 3.14 6.80
C SER A 95 -11.14 1.67 6.42
N THR A 96 -10.11 0.95 6.83
CA THR A 96 -9.97 -0.48 6.52
C THR A 96 -11.10 -1.28 7.16
N GLN A 97 -11.68 -2.19 6.38
CA GLN A 97 -12.52 -3.28 6.85
C GLN A 97 -11.63 -4.53 7.00
N ASP A 98 -11.32 -4.92 8.23
CA ASP A 98 -10.31 -5.95 8.52
C ASP A 98 -10.61 -7.29 7.85
N HIS A 99 -11.89 -7.66 7.81
CA HIS A 99 -12.35 -8.86 7.10
C HIS A 99 -12.13 -8.81 5.58
N ALA A 100 -12.21 -7.61 4.96
CA ALA A 100 -11.90 -7.45 3.54
C ALA A 100 -10.39 -7.59 3.29
N ALA A 101 -9.56 -6.98 4.12
CA ALA A 101 -8.10 -7.11 4.06
C ALA A 101 -7.66 -8.57 4.22
N ALA A 102 -8.21 -9.27 5.22
CA ALA A 102 -7.93 -10.68 5.48
C ALA A 102 -8.35 -11.58 4.30
N ALA A 103 -9.54 -11.34 3.71
CA ALA A 103 -10.03 -12.12 2.59
C ALA A 103 -9.14 -11.97 1.35
N ILE A 104 -8.66 -10.77 1.06
CA ILE A 104 -7.75 -10.52 -0.06
C ILE A 104 -6.37 -11.09 0.19
N ALA A 105 -5.80 -10.91 1.40
CA ALA A 105 -4.54 -11.52 1.78
C ALA A 105 -4.57 -13.05 1.65
N ALA A 106 -5.68 -13.70 2.02
CA ALA A 106 -5.88 -15.14 1.86
C ALA A 106 -5.83 -15.62 0.39
N THR A 107 -6.04 -14.73 -0.59
CA THR A 107 -5.87 -15.04 -2.02
C THR A 107 -4.41 -14.95 -2.51
N GLY A 108 -3.48 -14.62 -1.63
CA GLY A 108 -2.07 -14.40 -1.95
C GLY A 108 -1.76 -13.02 -2.55
N VAL A 109 -2.66 -12.05 -2.43
CA VAL A 109 -2.35 -10.64 -2.74
C VAL A 109 -1.70 -10.00 -1.52
N PRO A 110 -0.51 -9.39 -1.66
CA PRO A 110 0.11 -8.61 -0.59
C PRO A 110 -0.76 -7.42 -0.18
N VAL A 111 -1.37 -7.50 1.01
CA VAL A 111 -2.15 -6.43 1.64
C VAL A 111 -1.52 -6.03 2.94
N PHE A 112 -1.30 -4.74 3.12
CA PHE A 112 -0.78 -4.12 4.31
C PHE A 112 -1.79 -3.09 4.80
N ALA A 113 -2.78 -3.52 5.56
CA ALA A 113 -3.86 -2.64 6.03
C ALA A 113 -4.65 -3.26 7.18
N TRP A 114 -4.96 -2.47 8.20
CA TRP A 114 -5.94 -2.79 9.24
C TRP A 114 -6.57 -1.52 9.81
N LYS A 115 -7.66 -1.66 10.51
CA LYS A 115 -8.34 -0.51 11.12
C LYS A 115 -7.59 -0.03 12.36
N ALA A 116 -7.43 1.28 12.46
CA ALA A 116 -6.75 1.97 13.56
C ALA A 116 -5.22 1.71 13.62
N GLU A 117 -4.58 1.71 12.46
CA GLU A 117 -3.13 1.82 12.34
C GLU A 117 -2.63 3.06 13.07
N SER A 118 -1.44 2.99 13.67
CA SER A 118 -0.71 4.22 14.00
C SER A 118 -0.21 4.91 12.73
N LEU A 119 0.23 6.16 12.81
CA LEU A 119 0.80 6.85 11.65
C LEU A 119 2.09 6.18 11.17
N GLU A 120 2.90 5.66 12.09
CA GLU A 120 4.12 4.92 11.78
C GLU A 120 3.81 3.62 11.01
N GLU A 121 2.80 2.89 11.45
CA GLU A 121 2.33 1.69 10.78
C GLU A 121 1.76 1.99 9.39
N TYR A 122 0.92 3.01 9.28
CA TYR A 122 0.31 3.47 8.03
C TYR A 122 1.36 3.81 6.95
N TRP A 123 2.35 4.61 7.30
CA TRP A 123 3.41 5.00 6.36
C TRP A 123 4.32 3.83 6.00
N GLU A 124 4.57 2.92 6.94
CA GLU A 124 5.28 1.67 6.62
C GLU A 124 4.47 0.77 5.69
N CYS A 125 3.15 0.63 5.92
CA CYS A 125 2.27 -0.12 5.03
C CYS A 125 2.25 0.46 3.61
N THR A 126 2.23 1.79 3.48
CA THR A 126 2.31 2.48 2.19
C THR A 126 3.64 2.19 1.49
N LEU A 127 4.78 2.21 2.21
CA LEU A 127 6.07 1.82 1.67
C LEU A 127 6.08 0.36 1.21
N GLN A 128 5.48 -0.55 1.99
CA GLN A 128 5.41 -1.97 1.59
C GLN A 128 4.55 -2.20 0.35
N ALA A 129 3.47 -1.43 0.17
CA ALA A 129 2.67 -1.49 -1.05
C ALA A 129 3.43 -1.00 -2.29
N LEU A 130 4.38 -0.09 -2.13
CA LEU A 130 5.28 0.39 -3.21
C LEU A 130 6.45 -0.57 -3.49
N SER A 131 6.75 -1.52 -2.57
CA SER A 131 7.96 -2.34 -2.61
C SER A 131 7.72 -3.66 -3.34
N PHE A 132 7.80 -3.68 -4.66
CA PHE A 132 7.82 -4.91 -5.46
C PHE A 132 9.21 -5.57 -5.44
N PRO A 133 9.31 -6.91 -5.59
CA PRO A 133 10.60 -7.60 -5.68
C PRO A 133 11.46 -7.05 -6.83
N GLY A 134 12.59 -6.43 -6.49
CA GLY A 134 13.57 -5.94 -7.44
C GLY A 134 13.27 -4.59 -8.08
N ASP A 135 12.06 -4.05 -7.89
CA ASP A 135 11.63 -2.81 -8.57
C ASP A 135 10.44 -2.16 -7.85
N GLY A 136 9.83 -1.11 -8.45
CA GLY A 136 8.59 -0.48 -7.99
C GLY A 136 7.37 -0.83 -8.85
N PRO A 137 6.23 -0.19 -8.58
CA PRO A 137 5.03 -0.33 -9.40
C PRO A 137 5.18 0.36 -10.76
N ASP A 138 4.44 -0.13 -11.77
CA ASP A 138 4.25 0.55 -13.05
C ASP A 138 3.09 1.55 -13.00
N LEU A 139 2.13 1.30 -12.09
CA LEU A 139 0.93 2.12 -11.90
C LEU A 139 0.62 2.25 -10.40
N ILE A 140 0.13 3.42 -10.02
CA ILE A 140 -0.34 3.70 -8.65
C ILE A 140 -1.79 4.15 -8.72
N VAL A 141 -2.65 3.47 -7.95
CA VAL A 141 -4.03 3.92 -7.67
C VAL A 141 -3.98 4.56 -6.29
N ASP A 142 -4.00 5.89 -6.24
CA ASP A 142 -3.73 6.65 -5.02
C ASP A 142 -4.88 7.63 -4.73
N ASP A 143 -5.48 7.50 -3.56
CA ASP A 143 -6.50 8.41 -3.05
C ASP A 143 -5.94 9.21 -1.88
N GLY A 144 -5.78 10.50 -2.09
CA GLY A 144 -5.12 11.40 -1.13
C GLY A 144 -3.70 11.79 -1.52
N GLY A 145 -2.97 10.95 -2.24
CA GLY A 145 -1.64 11.26 -2.77
C GLY A 145 -0.48 10.85 -1.87
N ASP A 146 -0.69 10.02 -0.85
CA ASP A 146 0.34 9.66 0.14
C ASP A 146 1.40 8.72 -0.46
N ALA A 147 1.01 7.74 -1.26
CA ALA A 147 1.96 6.91 -1.99
C ALA A 147 2.76 7.75 -2.99
N THR A 148 2.10 8.66 -3.69
CA THR A 148 2.72 9.62 -4.60
C THR A 148 3.69 10.55 -3.87
N LEU A 149 3.35 11.02 -2.67
CA LEU A 149 4.23 11.82 -1.83
C LEU A 149 5.52 11.06 -1.49
N LEU A 150 5.41 9.78 -1.08
CA LEU A 150 6.59 8.97 -0.78
C LEU A 150 7.51 8.82 -2.00
N VAL A 151 6.94 8.57 -3.19
CA VAL A 151 7.73 8.44 -4.42
C VAL A 151 8.48 9.74 -4.74
N HIS A 152 7.77 10.88 -4.77
CA HIS A 152 8.41 12.16 -5.10
C HIS A 152 9.44 12.59 -4.07
N ARG A 153 9.12 12.48 -2.77
CA ARG A 153 10.04 12.87 -1.71
C ARG A 153 11.22 11.93 -1.60
N GLY A 154 10.99 10.63 -1.81
CA GLY A 154 12.05 9.64 -1.86
C GLY A 154 13.02 9.87 -3.01
N PHE A 155 12.52 10.15 -4.21
CA PHE A 155 13.32 10.53 -5.37
C PHE A 155 14.19 11.76 -5.09
N GLN A 156 13.59 12.83 -4.52
CA GLN A 156 14.36 14.04 -4.14
C GLN A 156 15.41 13.75 -3.07
N ALA A 157 15.11 12.86 -2.13
CA ALA A 157 16.02 12.50 -1.04
C ALA A 157 17.19 11.62 -1.52
N GLU A 158 17.05 10.85 -2.57
CA GLU A 158 18.18 10.14 -3.22
C GLU A 158 19.19 11.14 -3.80
N ASP A 159 18.72 12.23 -4.42
CA ASP A 159 19.58 13.28 -4.93
C ASP A 159 20.15 14.20 -3.83
N ASN A 160 19.37 14.43 -2.78
CA ASN A 160 19.73 15.32 -1.68
C ASN A 160 19.28 14.73 -0.32
N PRO A 161 20.04 13.81 0.29
CA PRO A 161 19.67 13.20 1.57
C PRO A 161 19.50 14.21 2.72
N ALA A 162 20.14 15.39 2.66
CA ALA A 162 20.01 16.42 3.68
C ALA A 162 18.59 16.98 3.81
N LEU A 163 17.74 16.81 2.78
CA LEU A 163 16.31 17.13 2.81
C LEU A 163 15.57 16.44 3.97
N LEU A 164 16.02 15.25 4.34
CA LEU A 164 15.39 14.44 5.39
C LEU A 164 15.85 14.86 6.80
N ASP A 165 16.89 15.68 6.90
CA ASP A 165 17.42 16.21 8.17
C ASP A 165 16.87 17.60 8.51
N GLU A 166 16.05 18.18 7.62
CA GLU A 166 15.43 19.47 7.86
C GLU A 166 14.50 19.41 9.07
N PRO A 167 14.66 20.35 10.05
CA PRO A 167 13.80 20.39 11.22
C PRO A 167 12.34 20.58 10.82
N THR A 168 11.44 19.81 11.41
CA THR A 168 9.99 19.94 11.22
C THR A 168 9.25 19.82 12.55
N ASP A 169 8.18 20.59 12.71
CA ASP A 169 7.21 20.49 13.79
C ASP A 169 5.98 19.63 13.40
N ASN A 170 5.94 19.19 12.14
CA ASN A 170 4.93 18.27 11.64
C ASN A 170 5.36 16.82 11.95
N HIS A 171 4.63 16.18 12.89
CA HIS A 171 4.90 14.81 13.33
C HIS A 171 4.85 13.81 12.17
N GLU A 172 3.86 13.94 11.29
CA GLU A 172 3.69 13.03 10.16
C GLU A 172 4.84 13.15 9.16
N LEU A 173 5.28 14.38 8.86
CA LEU A 173 6.45 14.60 8.00
C LEU A 173 7.73 14.04 8.63
N ALA A 174 7.85 14.09 9.95
CA ALA A 174 8.98 13.48 10.66
C ALA A 174 8.99 11.95 10.50
N ILE A 175 7.81 11.30 10.56
CA ILE A 175 7.65 9.86 10.29
C ILE A 175 8.05 9.54 8.85
N VAL A 176 7.53 10.28 7.88
CA VAL A 176 7.89 10.13 6.46
C VAL A 176 9.40 10.24 6.25
N ASN A 177 10.04 11.27 6.83
CA ASN A 177 11.48 11.43 6.73
C ASN A 177 12.25 10.24 7.34
N ALA A 178 11.81 9.73 8.48
CA ALA A 178 12.45 8.58 9.13
C ALA A 178 12.33 7.30 8.28
N ILE A 179 11.16 7.05 7.68
CA ILE A 179 10.94 5.93 6.76
C ILE A 179 11.83 6.03 5.52
N LEU A 180 11.89 7.21 4.91
CA LEU A 180 12.73 7.46 3.74
C LEU A 180 14.21 7.29 4.05
N LYS A 181 14.71 7.78 5.19
CA LYS A 181 16.10 7.55 5.64
C LYS A 181 16.41 6.06 5.74
N ARG A 182 15.58 5.31 6.45
CA ARG A 182 15.73 3.86 6.59
C ARG A 182 15.74 3.16 5.24
N ARG A 183 14.87 3.60 4.30
CA ARG A 183 14.82 3.03 2.95
C ARG A 183 16.10 3.31 2.17
N LEU A 184 16.60 4.55 2.19
CA LEU A 184 17.84 4.94 1.51
C LEU A 184 19.06 4.18 2.06
N GLU A 185 19.13 3.93 3.37
CA GLU A 185 20.21 3.13 3.99
C GLU A 185 20.22 1.69 3.47
N ARG A 186 19.04 1.11 3.19
CA ARG A 186 18.89 -0.27 2.69
C ARG A 186 19.10 -0.38 1.19
N ASP A 187 18.63 0.61 0.45
CA ASP A 187 18.64 0.62 -1.02
C ASP A 187 18.69 2.06 -1.55
N PRO A 188 19.90 2.59 -1.76
CA PRO A 188 20.10 3.99 -2.14
C PRO A 188 19.59 4.40 -3.53
N GLN A 189 19.07 3.45 -4.32
CA GLN A 189 18.56 3.70 -5.67
C GLN A 189 17.12 3.22 -5.86
N PHE A 190 16.41 2.97 -4.78
CA PHE A 190 15.08 2.41 -4.81
C PHE A 190 14.07 3.30 -5.55
N TRP A 191 14.10 4.60 -5.27
CA TRP A 191 13.14 5.55 -5.84
C TRP A 191 13.44 5.90 -7.29
N HIS A 192 14.71 5.98 -7.67
CA HIS A 192 15.10 6.21 -9.07
C HIS A 192 14.70 5.06 -9.99
N ARG A 193 14.59 3.83 -9.47
CA ARG A 193 14.12 2.71 -10.28
C ARG A 193 12.60 2.70 -10.49
N MET A 194 11.85 3.53 -9.75
CA MET A 194 10.40 3.71 -9.95
C MET A 194 10.05 4.77 -10.99
N SER A 195 11.03 5.50 -11.52
CA SER A 195 10.84 6.63 -12.44
C SER A 195 10.79 6.20 -13.92
#